data_653ac51b0d4c825110a5f7c90cbd6615
#
_entry.id   653ac51b0d4c825110a5f7c90cbd6615
#
_cell.length_a   1.000
_cell.length_b   1.000
_cell.length_c   1.000
_cell.angle_alpha   90.00
_cell.angle_beta   90.00
_cell.angle_gamma   90.00
#
_symmetry.space_group_name_H-M   'P 1'
#
loop_
_entity.id
_entity.type
_entity.pdbx_description
1 polymer ?
#
loop_
_entity_poly.entity_id
_entity_poly.type
_entity_poly.pdbx_seq_one_letter_code
_entity_poly.pdbx_strand_id
1 'polypeptide(L)'
;LKAIRIIGTEEEQGTMYGIYYAANGTTAAIIAAVNLWAYNAGGGDSNMKSGFFWTVVSMAAFTLLATILIAIFLEGKSDKDLSTAEEDKFHFGDVVTVLKNPAVWMISVVFFCVYGVYSCSSYFTPYLTDIVKLSTTAAGVCAILRQYIVMLVAAPLGGILADKVFKSTLGWFRCGGVILAISIILVILVGTGAPSMLIAVL
;
A
#
# COMPACT_ATOMS: atom_id res chain seq x y z
N LEU A 1 -10.05 3.62 9.34
CA LEU A 1 -9.07 3.26 10.38
C LEU A 1 -9.68 3.26 11.78
N LYS A 2 -10.47 4.29 12.18
CA LYS A 2 -11.15 4.36 13.49
C LYS A 2 -12.10 3.16 13.70
N ALA A 3 -12.85 2.74 12.67
CA ALA A 3 -13.75 1.59 12.75
C ALA A 3 -13.03 0.28 13.07
N ILE A 4 -11.84 0.05 12.50
CA ILE A 4 -11.05 -1.18 12.75
C ILE A 4 -10.58 -1.23 14.21
N ARG A 5 -10.20 -0.07 14.76
CA ARG A 5 -9.78 0.04 16.15
C ARG A 5 -10.91 -0.27 17.15
N ILE A 6 -12.17 -0.04 16.77
CA ILE A 6 -13.35 -0.29 17.61
C ILE A 6 -13.76 -1.77 17.58
N ILE A 7 -13.49 -2.46 16.46
CA ILE A 7 -13.95 -3.86 16.24
C ILE A 7 -13.02 -4.88 16.92
N GLY A 8 -11.72 -4.59 17.02
CA GLY A 8 -10.73 -5.52 17.56
C GLY A 8 -10.34 -5.23 19.00
N THR A 9 -9.90 -6.27 19.73
CA THR A 9 -9.26 -6.13 21.04
C THR A 9 -7.86 -5.55 20.88
N GLU A 10 -7.27 -4.98 21.96
CA GLU A 10 -5.91 -4.42 21.89
C GLU A 10 -4.86 -5.46 21.49
N GLU A 11 -5.08 -6.72 21.85
CA GLU A 11 -4.15 -7.83 21.54
C GLU A 11 -4.24 -8.31 20.08
N GLU A 12 -5.34 -8.01 19.37
CA GLU A 12 -5.59 -8.45 17.99
C GLU A 12 -5.46 -7.33 16.96
N GLN A 13 -5.08 -6.14 17.38
CA GLN A 13 -5.02 -4.97 16.51
C GLN A 13 -4.10 -5.17 15.29
N GLY A 14 -2.94 -5.80 15.47
CA GLY A 14 -2.02 -6.10 14.38
C GLY A 14 -2.64 -7.02 13.33
N THR A 15 -3.30 -8.08 13.78
CA THR A 15 -4.01 -9.03 12.90
C THR A 15 -5.16 -8.35 12.15
N MET A 16 -5.95 -7.51 12.82
CA MET A 16 -7.05 -6.76 12.20
C MET A 16 -6.56 -5.80 11.12
N TYR A 17 -5.49 -5.05 11.40
CA TYR A 17 -4.85 -4.22 10.39
C TYR A 17 -4.26 -5.04 9.24
N GLY A 18 -3.66 -6.20 9.53
CA GLY A 18 -3.17 -7.13 8.53
C GLY A 18 -4.26 -7.60 7.56
N ILE A 19 -5.42 -8.00 8.08
CA ILE A 19 -6.60 -8.40 7.28
C ILE A 19 -7.11 -7.22 6.44
N TYR A 20 -7.21 -6.02 7.03
CA TYR A 20 -7.63 -4.83 6.30
C TYR A 20 -6.70 -4.52 5.12
N TYR A 21 -5.40 -4.55 5.34
CA TYR A 21 -4.43 -4.31 4.27
C TYR A 21 -4.42 -5.41 3.22
N ALA A 22 -4.66 -6.67 3.60
CA ALA A 22 -4.83 -7.76 2.65
C ALA A 22 -6.06 -7.56 1.75
N ALA A 23 -7.20 -7.19 2.32
CA ALA A 23 -8.42 -6.87 1.57
C ALA A 23 -8.21 -5.68 0.64
N ASN A 24 -7.52 -4.63 1.11
CA ASN A 24 -7.14 -3.48 0.29
C ASN A 24 -6.23 -3.88 -0.86
N GLY A 25 -5.19 -4.69 -0.60
CA GLY A 25 -4.28 -5.23 -1.61
C GLY A 25 -5.00 -6.07 -2.67
N THR A 26 -5.94 -6.92 -2.26
CA THR A 26 -6.75 -7.73 -3.18
C THR A 26 -7.60 -6.85 -4.10
N THR A 27 -8.31 -5.89 -3.55
CA THR A 27 -9.13 -4.95 -4.32
C THR A 27 -8.27 -4.15 -5.29
N ALA A 28 -7.12 -3.65 -4.84
CA ALA A 28 -6.19 -2.90 -5.67
C ALA A 28 -5.61 -3.76 -6.79
N ALA A 29 -5.30 -5.05 -6.54
CA ALA A 29 -4.84 -5.99 -7.57
C ALA A 29 -5.90 -6.20 -8.66
N ILE A 30 -7.16 -6.39 -8.29
CA ILE A 30 -8.27 -6.56 -9.23
C ILE A 30 -8.42 -5.30 -10.09
N ILE A 31 -8.44 -4.12 -9.48
CA ILE A 31 -8.56 -2.83 -10.20
C ILE A 31 -7.37 -2.64 -11.14
N ALA A 32 -6.15 -2.92 -10.69
CA ALA A 32 -4.95 -2.80 -11.50
C ALA A 32 -4.97 -3.78 -12.69
N ALA A 33 -5.41 -5.02 -12.49
CA ALA A 33 -5.55 -6.01 -13.56
C ALA A 33 -6.60 -5.58 -14.61
N VAL A 34 -7.75 -5.06 -14.16
CA VAL A 34 -8.77 -4.54 -15.07
C VAL A 34 -8.27 -3.31 -15.84
N ASN A 35 -7.54 -2.41 -15.18
CA ASN A 35 -6.93 -1.25 -15.84
C ASN A 35 -5.90 -1.67 -16.89
N LEU A 36 -5.06 -2.66 -16.58
CA LEU A 36 -4.10 -3.20 -17.54
C LEU A 36 -4.79 -3.89 -18.73
N TRP A 37 -5.87 -4.63 -18.46
CA TRP A 37 -6.70 -5.21 -19.49
C TRP A 37 -7.33 -4.13 -20.37
N ALA A 38 -7.91 -3.07 -19.79
CA ALA A 38 -8.49 -1.94 -20.52
C ALA A 38 -7.45 -1.23 -21.40
N TYR A 39 -6.22 -1.05 -20.89
CA TYR A 39 -5.10 -0.50 -21.66
C TYR A 39 -4.82 -1.35 -22.91
N ASN A 40 -4.69 -2.66 -22.75
CA ASN A 40 -4.40 -3.58 -23.86
C ASN A 40 -5.56 -3.66 -24.85
N ALA A 41 -6.81 -3.74 -24.38
CA ALA A 41 -8.00 -3.73 -25.22
C ALA A 41 -8.16 -2.43 -26.02
N GLY A 42 -7.69 -1.32 -25.47
CA GLY A 42 -7.67 -0.01 -26.13
C GLY A 42 -6.58 0.17 -27.18
N GLY A 43 -5.71 -0.82 -27.39
CA GLY A 43 -4.62 -0.79 -28.39
C GLY A 43 -3.23 -0.95 -27.79
N GLY A 44 -3.09 -0.89 -26.46
CA GLY A 44 -1.82 -1.13 -25.77
C GLY A 44 -0.67 -0.29 -26.31
N ASP A 45 0.47 -0.94 -26.48
CA ASP A 45 1.69 -0.28 -26.99
C ASP A 45 1.58 0.15 -28.46
N SER A 46 0.64 -0.44 -29.24
CA SER A 46 0.41 -0.08 -30.64
C SER A 46 -0.35 1.25 -30.78
N ASN A 47 -1.22 1.58 -29.83
CA ASN A 47 -1.95 2.85 -29.79
C ASN A 47 -2.06 3.36 -28.35
N MET A 48 -0.97 3.89 -27.86
CA MET A 48 -0.82 4.32 -26.46
C MET A 48 -1.87 5.36 -26.04
N LYS A 49 -2.28 6.26 -26.94
CA LYS A 49 -3.32 7.26 -26.62
C LYS A 49 -4.68 6.61 -26.35
N SER A 50 -5.08 5.67 -27.19
CA SER A 50 -6.35 4.95 -27.02
C SER A 50 -6.29 4.02 -25.81
N GLY A 51 -5.18 3.31 -25.59
CA GLY A 51 -4.98 2.48 -24.40
C GLY A 51 -5.09 3.29 -23.12
N PHE A 52 -4.42 4.43 -23.05
CA PHE A 52 -4.50 5.33 -21.90
C PHE A 52 -5.92 5.88 -21.68
N PHE A 53 -6.62 6.28 -22.74
CA PHE A 53 -8.01 6.75 -22.66
C PHE A 53 -8.92 5.69 -22.02
N TRP A 54 -8.85 4.44 -22.46
CA TRP A 54 -9.65 3.35 -21.89
C TRP A 54 -9.28 3.02 -20.44
N THR A 55 -8.02 3.16 -20.06
CA THR A 55 -7.59 3.06 -18.67
C THR A 55 -8.24 4.13 -17.80
N VAL A 56 -8.25 5.39 -18.25
CA VAL A 56 -8.90 6.49 -17.52
C VAL A 56 -10.41 6.28 -17.40
N VAL A 57 -11.07 5.81 -18.45
CA VAL A 57 -12.50 5.45 -18.42
C VAL A 57 -12.77 4.35 -17.40
N SER A 58 -11.93 3.29 -17.37
CA SER A 58 -12.02 2.23 -16.37
C SER A 58 -11.88 2.75 -14.95
N MET A 59 -10.89 3.61 -14.67
CA MET A 59 -10.70 4.25 -13.37
C MET A 59 -11.92 5.10 -12.96
N ALA A 60 -12.47 5.89 -13.88
CA ALA A 60 -13.67 6.68 -13.64
C ALA A 60 -14.87 5.79 -13.30
N ALA A 61 -15.05 4.68 -14.00
CA ALA A 61 -16.12 3.72 -13.71
C ALA A 61 -16.00 3.11 -12.30
N PHE A 62 -14.80 2.71 -11.87
CA PHE A 62 -14.57 2.23 -10.51
C PHE A 62 -14.84 3.31 -9.46
N THR A 63 -14.45 4.55 -9.72
CA THR A 63 -14.72 5.67 -8.81
C THR A 63 -16.21 5.93 -8.66
N LEU A 64 -16.95 5.93 -9.77
CA LEU A 64 -18.41 6.05 -9.74
C LEU A 64 -19.07 4.89 -9.01
N LEU A 65 -18.64 3.65 -9.28
CA LEU A 65 -19.12 2.47 -8.56
C LEU A 65 -18.88 2.59 -7.05
N ALA A 66 -17.68 2.98 -6.65
CA ALA A 66 -17.36 3.18 -5.23
C ALA A 66 -18.24 4.26 -4.60
N THR A 67 -18.47 5.38 -5.29
CA THR A 67 -19.35 6.46 -4.82
C THR A 67 -20.79 5.97 -4.64
N ILE A 68 -21.32 5.20 -5.58
CA ILE A 68 -22.67 4.62 -5.50
C ILE A 68 -22.77 3.63 -4.32
N LEU A 69 -21.77 2.76 -4.16
CA LEU A 69 -21.74 1.80 -3.05
C LEU A 69 -21.69 2.53 -1.70
N ILE A 70 -20.87 3.56 -1.58
CA ILE A 70 -20.82 4.39 -0.37
C ILE A 70 -22.19 5.05 -0.11
N ALA A 71 -22.83 5.61 -1.13
CA ALA A 71 -24.12 6.26 -0.98
C ALA A 71 -25.24 5.28 -0.57
N ILE A 72 -25.16 4.00 -1.01
CA ILE A 72 -26.19 2.99 -0.69
C ILE A 72 -25.91 2.34 0.69
N PHE A 73 -24.66 1.99 0.97
CA PHE A 73 -24.32 1.16 2.13
C PHE A 73 -23.84 1.97 3.35
N LEU A 74 -23.30 3.15 3.15
CA LEU A 74 -23.00 4.06 4.26
C LEU A 74 -24.25 4.90 4.55
N GLU A 75 -25.21 4.31 5.23
CA GLU A 75 -26.21 5.13 5.93
C GLU A 75 -25.46 6.03 6.88
N GLY A 76 -25.67 7.34 6.71
CA GLY A 76 -25.14 8.34 7.62
C GLY A 76 -25.72 8.13 9.02
N LYS A 77 -25.16 7.18 9.76
CA LYS A 77 -25.31 7.20 11.21
C LYS A 77 -24.78 8.55 11.64
N SER A 78 -25.72 9.40 12.04
CA SER A 78 -25.46 10.73 12.51
C SER A 78 -24.24 10.70 13.44
N ASP A 79 -23.32 11.62 13.29
CA ASP A 79 -22.16 11.79 14.19
C ASP A 79 -22.53 11.87 15.68
N LYS A 80 -23.81 11.96 16.00
CA LYS A 80 -24.33 11.95 17.36
C LYS A 80 -24.13 10.62 18.11
N ASP A 81 -24.09 9.48 17.43
CA ASP A 81 -23.84 8.18 18.06
C ASP A 81 -22.36 7.84 18.22
N LEU A 82 -21.48 8.62 17.57
CA LEU A 82 -20.02 8.54 17.72
C LEU A 82 -19.46 9.58 18.69
N SER A 83 -20.29 10.48 19.19
CA SER A 83 -19.92 11.60 20.06
C SER A 83 -20.02 11.31 21.56
N THR A 84 -19.88 10.05 21.99
CA THR A 84 -19.64 9.73 23.41
C THR A 84 -18.17 9.83 23.81
N ALA A 85 -17.26 10.16 22.88
CA ALA A 85 -15.98 10.75 23.23
C ALA A 85 -16.17 12.25 23.24
N GLU A 86 -16.00 12.87 24.42
CA GLU A 86 -15.98 14.34 24.59
C GLU A 86 -15.35 14.98 23.35
N GLU A 87 -16.05 15.96 22.77
CA GLU A 87 -15.50 16.78 21.69
C GLU A 87 -14.23 17.44 22.25
N ASP A 88 -13.09 16.79 22.04
CA ASP A 88 -11.79 17.43 22.23
C ASP A 88 -11.73 18.59 21.25
N LYS A 89 -12.16 19.75 21.71
CA LYS A 89 -12.03 20.98 20.95
C LYS A 89 -10.57 21.15 20.60
N PHE A 90 -10.29 21.16 19.31
CA PHE A 90 -8.96 21.36 18.78
C PHE A 90 -8.36 22.64 19.37
N HIS A 91 -7.34 22.51 20.22
CA HIS A 91 -6.60 23.64 20.75
C HIS A 91 -5.24 23.74 20.03
N PHE A 92 -4.94 24.90 19.49
CA PHE A 92 -3.63 25.16 18.87
C PHE A 92 -2.45 24.87 19.82
N GLY A 93 -2.67 24.98 21.13
CA GLY A 93 -1.70 24.61 22.17
C GLY A 93 -1.28 23.12 22.11
N ASP A 94 -2.20 22.23 21.74
CA ASP A 94 -1.94 20.79 21.65
C ASP A 94 -0.98 20.50 20.50
N VAL A 95 -1.12 21.20 19.36
CA VAL A 95 -0.19 21.09 18.22
C VAL A 95 1.22 21.47 18.62
N VAL A 96 1.39 22.56 19.37
CA VAL A 96 2.70 23.01 19.85
C VAL A 96 3.29 21.99 20.82
N THR A 97 2.48 21.39 21.68
CA THR A 97 2.90 20.37 22.64
C THR A 97 3.36 19.10 21.90
N VAL A 98 2.62 18.66 20.88
CA VAL A 98 2.99 17.52 20.03
C VAL A 98 4.30 17.79 19.27
N LEU A 99 4.45 18.98 18.69
CA LEU A 99 5.67 19.37 17.97
C LEU A 99 6.91 19.50 18.88
N LYS A 100 6.74 19.79 20.16
CA LYS A 100 7.83 19.82 21.13
C LYS A 100 8.28 18.44 21.60
N ASN A 101 7.50 17.40 21.36
CA ASN A 101 7.81 16.05 21.77
C ASN A 101 8.83 15.41 20.82
N PRO A 102 10.07 15.09 21.27
CA PRO A 102 11.10 14.49 20.40
C PRO A 102 10.71 13.13 19.85
N ALA A 103 9.85 12.37 20.53
CA ALA A 103 9.36 11.09 20.05
C ALA A 103 8.55 11.23 18.75
N VAL A 104 7.79 12.32 18.60
CA VAL A 104 7.04 12.60 17.37
C VAL A 104 7.98 12.79 16.19
N TRP A 105 9.07 13.52 16.36
CA TRP A 105 10.06 13.74 15.31
C TRP A 105 10.80 12.45 14.96
N MET A 106 11.18 11.64 15.94
CA MET A 106 11.80 10.33 15.70
C MET A 106 10.88 9.42 14.88
N ILE A 107 9.60 9.30 15.25
CA ILE A 107 8.63 8.51 14.53
C ILE A 107 8.43 9.07 13.12
N SER A 108 8.34 10.39 12.96
CA SER A 108 8.18 11.04 11.65
C SER A 108 9.35 10.78 10.72
N VAL A 109 10.60 10.82 11.23
CA VAL A 109 11.81 10.50 10.45
C VAL A 109 11.80 9.03 10.02
N VAL A 110 11.43 8.10 10.90
CA VAL A 110 11.30 6.68 10.56
C VAL A 110 10.27 6.47 9.45
N PHE A 111 9.09 7.08 9.59
CA PHE A 111 8.06 7.02 8.54
C PHE A 111 8.53 7.63 7.22
N PHE A 112 9.20 8.78 7.27
CA PHE A 112 9.77 9.42 6.08
C PHE A 112 10.75 8.51 5.35
N CYS A 113 11.69 7.87 6.06
CA CYS A 113 12.65 6.95 5.49
C CYS A 113 11.97 5.72 4.86
N VAL A 114 11.07 5.07 5.59
CA VAL A 114 10.34 3.88 5.10
C VAL A 114 9.47 4.23 3.90
N TYR A 115 8.74 5.34 3.98
CA TYR A 115 7.87 5.78 2.87
C TYR A 115 8.67 6.27 1.66
N GLY A 116 9.84 6.85 1.88
CA GLY A 116 10.79 7.22 0.82
C GLY A 116 11.24 6.00 0.02
N VAL A 117 11.65 4.92 0.69
CA VAL A 117 12.00 3.65 0.01
C VAL A 117 10.79 3.05 -0.70
N TYR A 118 9.62 3.05 -0.07
CA TYR A 118 8.38 2.59 -0.69
C TYR A 118 8.04 3.39 -1.96
N SER A 119 8.18 4.71 -1.93
CA SER A 119 7.92 5.58 -3.09
C SER A 119 8.90 5.32 -4.24
N CYS A 120 10.17 5.00 -3.94
CA CYS A 120 11.16 4.63 -4.95
C CYS A 120 10.77 3.35 -5.71
N SER A 121 9.92 2.51 -5.12
CA SER A 121 9.43 1.31 -5.80
C SER A 121 8.65 1.59 -7.08
N SER A 122 8.08 2.79 -7.23
CA SER A 122 7.38 3.20 -8.46
C SER A 122 8.33 3.35 -9.67
N TYR A 123 9.60 3.62 -9.44
CA TYR A 123 10.61 3.69 -10.51
C TYR A 123 11.02 2.33 -11.05
N PHE A 124 10.60 1.25 -10.40
CA PHE A 124 10.95 -0.09 -10.85
C PHE A 124 10.25 -0.47 -12.16
N THR A 125 9.02 -0.01 -12.38
CA THR A 125 8.30 -0.26 -13.63
C THR A 125 8.98 0.40 -14.84
N PRO A 126 9.33 1.70 -14.83
CA PRO A 126 10.16 2.30 -15.88
C PRO A 126 11.52 1.60 -16.06
N TYR A 127 12.16 1.17 -14.98
CA TYR A 127 13.40 0.40 -15.08
C TYR A 127 13.22 -0.89 -15.87
N LEU A 128 12.14 -1.64 -15.63
CA LEU A 128 11.82 -2.87 -16.37
C LEU A 128 11.53 -2.61 -17.84
N THR A 129 10.87 -1.51 -18.19
CA THR A 129 10.56 -1.15 -19.59
C THR A 129 11.76 -0.56 -20.32
N ASP A 130 12.49 0.35 -19.70
CA ASP A 130 13.50 1.18 -20.38
C ASP A 130 14.87 0.51 -20.40
N ILE A 131 15.24 -0.18 -19.33
CA ILE A 131 16.56 -0.82 -19.20
C ILE A 131 16.50 -2.31 -19.52
N VAL A 132 15.55 -3.04 -18.88
CA VAL A 132 15.41 -4.48 -19.09
C VAL A 132 14.67 -4.81 -20.38
N LYS A 133 14.01 -3.80 -21.01
CA LYS A 133 13.28 -3.94 -22.30
C LYS A 133 12.13 -4.93 -22.27
N LEU A 134 11.45 -5.06 -21.12
CA LEU A 134 10.20 -5.80 -21.05
C LEU A 134 9.07 -5.01 -21.71
N SER A 135 8.06 -5.72 -22.26
CA SER A 135 6.85 -5.07 -22.75
C SER A 135 6.10 -4.40 -21.59
N THR A 136 5.36 -3.33 -21.89
CA THR A 136 4.56 -2.59 -20.89
C THR A 136 3.59 -3.52 -20.16
N THR A 137 2.99 -4.48 -20.86
CA THR A 137 2.11 -5.48 -20.25
C THR A 137 2.84 -6.38 -19.27
N ALA A 138 4.03 -6.90 -19.62
CA ALA A 138 4.83 -7.75 -18.74
C ALA A 138 5.31 -6.98 -17.50
N ALA A 139 5.79 -5.75 -17.69
CA ALA A 139 6.19 -4.87 -16.58
C ALA A 139 5.00 -4.53 -15.66
N GLY A 140 3.80 -4.32 -16.22
CA GLY A 140 2.57 -4.10 -15.47
C GLY A 140 2.15 -5.33 -14.65
N VAL A 141 2.24 -6.54 -15.21
CA VAL A 141 1.98 -7.78 -14.47
C VAL A 141 2.97 -7.95 -13.33
N CYS A 142 4.27 -7.73 -13.55
CA CYS A 142 5.28 -7.76 -12.49
C CYS A 142 4.99 -6.76 -11.38
N ALA A 143 4.55 -5.55 -11.73
CA ALA A 143 4.17 -4.53 -10.77
C ALA A 143 2.97 -4.97 -9.91
N ILE A 144 1.94 -5.56 -10.53
CA ILE A 144 0.76 -6.09 -9.83
C ILE A 144 1.15 -7.21 -8.87
N LEU A 145 1.93 -8.18 -9.33
CA LEU A 145 2.38 -9.30 -8.50
C LEU A 145 3.18 -8.80 -7.30
N ARG A 146 4.18 -7.96 -7.54
CA ARG A 146 5.05 -7.43 -6.49
C ARG A 146 4.29 -6.59 -5.46
N GLN A 147 3.46 -5.67 -5.92
CA GLN A 147 2.85 -4.69 -5.04
C GLN A 147 1.62 -5.23 -4.30
N TYR A 148 0.79 -6.02 -4.96
CA TYR A 148 -0.51 -6.42 -4.41
C TYR A 148 -0.56 -7.88 -3.97
N ILE A 149 0.01 -8.81 -4.74
CA ILE A 149 -0.02 -10.23 -4.36
C ILE A 149 0.89 -10.50 -3.17
N VAL A 150 2.08 -9.90 -3.16
CA VAL A 150 2.98 -9.98 -1.99
C VAL A 150 2.32 -9.36 -0.77
N MET A 151 1.65 -8.21 -0.92
CA MET A 151 0.93 -7.56 0.17
C MET A 151 -0.21 -8.42 0.73
N LEU A 152 -0.95 -9.14 -0.13
CA LEU A 152 -2.02 -10.05 0.28
C LEU A 152 -1.55 -11.11 1.28
N VAL A 153 -0.34 -11.61 1.10
CA VAL A 153 0.26 -12.64 1.97
C VAL A 153 1.04 -11.99 3.13
N ALA A 154 1.86 -10.99 2.83
CA ALA A 154 2.76 -10.38 3.80
C ALA A 154 2.03 -9.57 4.87
N ALA A 155 0.91 -8.92 4.55
CA ALA A 155 0.19 -8.09 5.53
C ALA A 155 -0.46 -8.92 6.65
N PRO A 156 -1.22 -10.00 6.39
CA PRO A 156 -1.73 -10.86 7.46
C PRO A 156 -0.63 -11.56 8.24
N LEU A 157 0.40 -12.08 7.54
CA LEU A 157 1.54 -12.72 8.22
C LEU A 157 2.27 -11.72 9.12
N GLY A 158 2.48 -10.50 8.65
CA GLY A 158 3.09 -9.44 9.42
C GLY A 158 2.29 -9.09 10.68
N GLY A 159 0.96 -8.99 10.57
CA GLY A 159 0.07 -8.77 11.70
C GLY A 159 0.14 -9.91 12.73
N ILE A 160 0.03 -11.16 12.28
CA ILE A 160 0.13 -12.33 13.15
C ILE A 160 1.51 -12.44 13.83
N LEU A 161 2.58 -12.16 13.09
CA LEU A 161 3.95 -12.18 13.64
C LEU A 161 4.14 -11.08 14.69
N ALA A 162 3.61 -9.88 14.43
CA ALA A 162 3.66 -8.77 15.37
C ALA A 162 2.97 -9.12 16.70
N ASP A 163 1.77 -9.68 16.63
CA ASP A 163 0.96 -9.99 17.81
C ASP A 163 1.44 -11.24 18.56
N LYS A 164 1.74 -12.34 17.83
CA LYS A 164 2.00 -13.65 18.45
C LYS A 164 3.47 -13.93 18.72
N VAL A 165 4.37 -13.48 17.85
CA VAL A 165 5.80 -13.82 17.94
C VAL A 165 6.57 -12.72 18.66
N PHE A 166 6.45 -11.50 18.18
CA PHE A 166 7.25 -10.38 18.74
C PHE A 166 6.63 -9.79 20.00
N LYS A 167 5.30 -9.88 20.16
CA LYS A 167 4.54 -9.29 21.27
C LYS A 167 4.93 -7.83 21.56
N SER A 168 5.54 -7.18 20.58
CA SER A 168 6.07 -5.82 20.65
C SER A 168 6.17 -5.22 19.27
N THR A 169 5.50 -4.11 19.07
CA THR A 169 5.55 -3.32 17.83
C THR A 169 6.98 -2.90 17.48
N LEU A 170 7.78 -2.55 18.49
CA LEU A 170 9.17 -2.14 18.28
C LEU A 170 10.06 -3.28 17.79
N GLY A 171 9.86 -4.51 18.31
CA GLY A 171 10.57 -5.71 17.84
C GLY A 171 10.28 -6.02 16.39
N TRP A 172 9.01 -5.92 16.00
CA TRP A 172 8.57 -6.11 14.63
C TRP A 172 9.18 -5.06 13.69
N PHE A 173 9.17 -3.77 14.06
CA PHE A 173 9.79 -2.69 13.28
C PHE A 173 11.29 -2.90 13.06
N ARG A 174 12.02 -3.34 14.08
CA ARG A 174 13.45 -3.63 13.95
C ARG A 174 13.71 -4.78 12.98
N CYS A 175 12.95 -5.86 13.08
CA CYS A 175 13.04 -7.00 12.16
C CYS A 175 12.73 -6.58 10.72
N GLY A 176 11.64 -5.83 10.49
CA GLY A 176 11.27 -5.29 9.19
C GLY A 176 12.36 -4.39 8.59
N GLY A 177 12.97 -3.53 9.40
CA GLY A 177 14.08 -2.67 8.97
C GLY A 177 15.31 -3.47 8.52
N VAL A 178 15.66 -4.54 9.23
CA VAL A 178 16.77 -5.43 8.85
C VAL A 178 16.46 -6.17 7.54
N ILE A 179 15.25 -6.71 7.40
CA ILE A 179 14.82 -7.39 6.16
C ILE A 179 14.89 -6.41 4.98
N LEU A 180 14.39 -5.18 5.16
CA LEU A 180 14.44 -4.14 4.12
C LEU A 180 15.87 -3.81 3.72
N ALA A 181 16.79 -3.63 4.69
CA ALA A 181 18.19 -3.34 4.43
C ALA A 181 18.87 -4.50 3.65
N ILE A 182 18.62 -5.75 4.05
CA ILE A 182 19.13 -6.94 3.35
C ILE A 182 18.60 -6.99 1.92
N SER A 183 17.29 -6.73 1.72
CA SER A 183 16.67 -6.73 0.38
C SER A 183 17.31 -5.68 -0.53
N ILE A 184 17.57 -4.47 -0.05
CA ILE A 184 18.23 -3.42 -0.83
C ILE A 184 19.66 -3.83 -1.19
N ILE A 185 20.41 -4.39 -0.25
CA ILE A 185 21.78 -4.88 -0.49
C ILE A 185 21.76 -5.99 -1.55
N LEU A 186 20.83 -6.93 -1.47
CA LEU A 186 20.67 -8.00 -2.46
C LEU A 186 20.38 -7.44 -3.86
N VAL A 187 19.48 -6.46 -3.99
CA VAL A 187 19.18 -5.81 -5.27
C VAL A 187 20.43 -5.14 -5.84
N ILE A 188 21.25 -4.50 -5.02
CA ILE A 188 22.51 -3.85 -5.46
C ILE A 188 23.51 -4.91 -5.89
N LEU A 189 23.67 -6.01 -5.13
CA LEU A 189 24.65 -7.07 -5.42
C LEU A 189 24.29 -7.91 -6.63
N VAL A 190 23.00 -8.19 -6.84
CA VAL A 190 22.51 -8.94 -8.00
C VAL A 190 22.72 -8.14 -9.29
N GLY A 191 22.69 -6.80 -9.20
CA GLY A 191 23.07 -5.89 -10.25
C GLY A 191 22.39 -6.10 -11.60
N THR A 192 22.94 -5.46 -12.64
CA THR A 192 22.39 -5.50 -14.01
C THR A 192 22.75 -6.77 -14.79
N GLY A 193 23.49 -7.71 -14.19
CA GLY A 193 23.95 -8.95 -14.84
C GLY A 193 23.03 -10.15 -14.64
N ALA A 194 22.00 -10.03 -13.83
CA ALA A 194 21.06 -11.13 -13.58
C ALA A 194 20.02 -11.26 -14.71
N PRO A 195 19.45 -12.47 -14.91
CA PRO A 195 18.34 -12.65 -15.83
C PRO A 195 17.18 -11.69 -15.50
N SER A 196 16.59 -11.08 -16.53
CA SER A 196 15.53 -10.06 -16.41
C SER A 196 14.37 -10.50 -15.51
N MET A 197 14.03 -11.78 -15.51
CA MET A 197 13.00 -12.36 -14.64
C MET A 197 13.38 -12.33 -13.16
N LEU A 198 14.64 -12.53 -12.81
CA LEU A 198 15.12 -12.55 -11.42
C LEU A 198 15.10 -11.13 -10.83
N ILE A 199 15.44 -10.12 -11.64
CA ILE A 199 15.35 -8.71 -11.26
C ILE A 199 13.88 -8.28 -11.08
N ALA A 200 12.96 -8.85 -11.86
CA ALA A 200 11.54 -8.52 -11.77
C ALA A 200 10.85 -9.10 -10.53
N VAL A 201 11.40 -10.15 -9.92
CA VAL A 201 10.84 -10.84 -8.75
C VAL A 201 11.45 -10.34 -7.44
N LEU A 202 12.69 -9.86 -7.44
CA LEU A 202 13.35 -9.22 -6.29
C LEU A 202 12.76 -7.84 -5.99
#